data_a316115da1465725d7eda86ce308d58b
#
_entry.id   a316115da1465725d7eda86ce308d58b
#
_cell.length_a   1.000
_cell.length_b   1.000
_cell.length_c   1.000
_cell.angle_alpha   90.00
_cell.angle_beta   90.00
_cell.angle_gamma   90.00
#
_symmetry.space_group_name_H-M   'P 1'
#
loop_
_entity.id
_entity.type
_entity.pdbx_description
1 polymer ?
#
loop_
_entity_poly.entity_id
_entity_poly.type
_entity_poly.pdbx_seq_one_letter_code
_entity_poly.pdbx_strand_id
1 'polypeptide(L)'
;MFKFSASLGYFWISVLCSCVLLYSLAHHMRQRHFRPLPPGPKRLPLLGNLHQLPSGSQEHTFKSWAKKYGDLIYAEFIGHRTLIVNSPKVARDLLDKRGGIYSSRPRLVTMVELLGWYPNTVLLPYHSEARRRQRRWIQAAFGEKGAVRKYEGLQRRETCIFLLSLMETPKDFTMHIIRFAAALILESVFGHRITSLEDEYITLMDRAMDATNATAYWFGEVDDQAAFTNVIVKYVPAWMPGADFKRKALYARKLVWDANHIPYDMVRKAVESGNARASYVSELIEGAAKAGHLAEEEDNIRYSAGALYSAGTDTTKTVLRTFFLAMTLHPKVYVKAQEEIDRVVGSNRLPTLEDRPNLPYIDCILKETYRWNTPVPLGLPHYLTEDDQYEGYHIPRNTTVVANLWSMTHDERAYDNPDTFSPERFLETHANEDLKDPRNIVFGYGRRLCPGRLFGDTSLFLAMASVAATLNIGKAQDATGLRESLPDSYPADYECSITPRSTAAISVVAETLASLESS
;
A
#
# COMPACT_ATOMS: atom_id res chain seq x y z
N MET A 1 -18.24 -27.67 54.47
CA MET A 1 -18.24 -27.94 53.01
C MET A 1 -17.37 -27.01 52.17
N PHE A 2 -16.73 -25.98 52.71
CA PHE A 2 -15.92 -24.98 51.94
C PHE A 2 -14.41 -25.26 51.87
N LYS A 3 -13.88 -26.25 52.61
CA LYS A 3 -12.43 -26.56 52.57
C LYS A 3 -12.00 -27.47 51.41
N PHE A 4 -12.93 -28.18 50.76
CA PHE A 4 -12.61 -29.08 49.64
C PHE A 4 -12.43 -28.34 48.29
N SER A 5 -13.01 -27.18 48.12
CA SER A 5 -12.96 -26.38 46.89
C SER A 5 -11.62 -25.64 46.73
N ALA A 6 -11.01 -25.18 47.85
CA ALA A 6 -9.73 -24.46 47.80
C ALA A 6 -8.56 -25.39 47.43
N SER A 7 -8.54 -26.62 47.93
CA SER A 7 -7.47 -27.61 47.61
C SER A 7 -7.49 -28.04 46.14
N LEU A 8 -8.67 -28.13 45.53
CA LEU A 8 -8.82 -28.42 44.09
C LEU A 8 -8.29 -27.26 43.22
N GLY A 9 -8.54 -26.02 43.63
CA GLY A 9 -8.02 -24.81 42.97
C GLY A 9 -6.49 -24.75 42.98
N TYR A 10 -5.88 -24.99 44.13
CA TYR A 10 -4.40 -25.05 44.25
C TYR A 10 -3.77 -26.20 43.44
N PHE A 11 -4.46 -27.34 43.37
CA PHE A 11 -4.02 -28.47 42.54
C PHE A 11 -3.97 -28.09 41.04
N TRP A 12 -5.03 -27.50 40.50
CA TRP A 12 -5.08 -27.09 39.10
C TRP A 12 -4.08 -25.96 38.76
N ILE A 13 -3.87 -25.00 39.67
CA ILE A 13 -2.84 -23.97 39.53
C ILE A 13 -1.43 -24.61 39.50
N SER A 14 -1.15 -25.57 40.39
CA SER A 14 0.12 -26.29 40.43
C SER A 14 0.38 -27.09 39.14
N VAL A 15 -0.64 -27.77 38.61
CA VAL A 15 -0.57 -28.49 37.33
C VAL A 15 -0.31 -27.52 36.20
N LEU A 16 -0.99 -26.39 36.13
CA LEU A 16 -0.80 -25.37 35.11
C LEU A 16 0.63 -24.79 35.15
N CYS A 17 1.10 -24.46 36.36
CA CYS A 17 2.49 -23.97 36.55
C CYS A 17 3.52 -25.02 36.14
N SER A 18 3.30 -26.30 36.46
CA SER A 18 4.18 -27.40 36.07
C SER A 18 4.20 -27.61 34.56
N CYS A 19 3.04 -27.54 33.90
CA CYS A 19 2.94 -27.62 32.43
C CYS A 19 3.67 -26.45 31.74
N VAL A 20 3.52 -25.24 32.26
CA VAL A 20 4.21 -24.05 31.74
C VAL A 20 5.72 -24.18 31.94
N LEU A 21 6.16 -24.68 33.10
CA LEU A 21 7.57 -24.91 33.38
C LEU A 21 8.17 -25.98 32.46
N LEU A 22 7.49 -27.11 32.30
CA LEU A 22 7.91 -28.19 31.41
C LEU A 22 7.96 -27.75 29.94
N TYR A 23 6.95 -26.98 29.52
CA TYR A 23 6.95 -26.39 28.19
C TYR A 23 8.11 -25.42 27.99
N SER A 24 8.39 -24.55 28.97
CA SER A 24 9.53 -23.61 28.94
C SER A 24 10.86 -24.34 28.89
N LEU A 25 11.01 -25.41 29.67
CA LEU A 25 12.23 -26.25 29.68
C LEU A 25 12.42 -26.98 28.35
N ALA A 26 11.35 -27.61 27.82
CA ALA A 26 11.40 -28.29 26.52
C ALA A 26 11.70 -27.31 25.39
N HIS A 27 11.13 -26.13 25.42
CA HIS A 27 11.41 -25.05 24.47
C HIS A 27 12.86 -24.57 24.56
N HIS A 28 13.39 -24.39 25.78
CA HIS A 28 14.76 -23.98 26.00
C HIS A 28 15.80 -25.07 25.58
N MET A 29 15.49 -26.35 25.81
CA MET A 29 16.31 -27.47 25.37
C MET A 29 16.33 -27.62 23.84
N ARG A 30 15.21 -27.41 23.16
CA ARG A 30 15.15 -27.38 21.69
C ARG A 30 16.01 -26.28 21.08
N GLN A 31 16.15 -25.12 21.74
CA GLN A 31 16.97 -24.00 21.23
C GLN A 31 18.47 -24.25 21.32
N ARG A 32 18.97 -25.18 22.17
CA ARG A 32 20.41 -25.43 22.38
C ARG A 32 21.12 -26.11 21.21
N HIS A 33 20.40 -26.68 20.26
CA HIS A 33 21.01 -27.43 19.14
C HIS A 33 21.07 -26.66 17.81
N PHE A 34 20.58 -25.44 17.76
CA PHE A 34 20.58 -24.64 16.54
C PHE A 34 21.51 -23.43 16.64
N ARG A 35 21.99 -22.95 15.48
CA ARG A 35 22.70 -21.68 15.39
C ARG A 35 21.87 -20.59 16.07
N PRO A 36 22.49 -19.48 16.55
CA PRO A 36 21.76 -18.42 17.22
C PRO A 36 20.70 -17.81 16.27
N LEU A 37 19.56 -17.45 16.81
CA LEU A 37 18.57 -16.63 16.11
C LEU A 37 19.12 -15.21 15.93
N PRO A 38 18.63 -14.43 14.95
CA PRO A 38 18.98 -13.02 14.84
C PRO A 38 18.72 -12.27 16.16
N PRO A 39 19.49 -11.19 16.46
CA PRO A 39 19.29 -10.41 17.66
C PRO A 39 17.91 -9.76 17.71
N GLY A 40 17.44 -9.42 18.92
CA GLY A 40 16.16 -8.78 19.08
C GLY A 40 15.84 -8.46 20.54
N PRO A 41 14.71 -7.78 20.79
CA PRO A 41 14.31 -7.39 22.13
C PRO A 41 13.97 -8.60 23.00
N LYS A 42 14.12 -8.46 24.32
CA LYS A 42 13.80 -9.52 25.28
C LYS A 42 12.30 -9.83 25.25
N ARG A 43 11.97 -11.10 25.12
CA ARG A 43 10.59 -11.62 25.05
C ARG A 43 10.06 -11.96 26.44
N LEU A 44 8.77 -11.72 26.66
CA LEU A 44 8.04 -12.29 27.80
C LEU A 44 7.49 -13.68 27.45
N PRO A 45 7.36 -14.59 28.42
CA PRO A 45 6.67 -15.86 28.20
C PRO A 45 5.24 -15.62 27.68
N LEU A 46 4.79 -16.40 26.70
CA LEU A 46 3.50 -16.36 26.04
C LEU A 46 3.24 -15.11 25.18
N LEU A 47 3.46 -13.90 25.72
CA LEU A 47 3.21 -12.65 25.00
C LEU A 47 4.31 -12.31 23.99
N GLY A 48 5.51 -12.83 24.15
CA GLY A 48 6.65 -12.43 23.32
C GLY A 48 6.97 -10.95 23.48
N ASN A 49 7.07 -10.23 22.38
CA ASN A 49 7.38 -8.80 22.33
C ASN A 49 6.14 -7.88 22.18
N LEU A 50 4.93 -8.42 22.23
CA LEU A 50 3.70 -7.64 22.00
C LEU A 50 3.60 -6.41 22.91
N HIS A 51 3.98 -6.54 24.19
CA HIS A 51 3.97 -5.45 25.17
C HIS A 51 4.90 -4.27 24.84
N GLN A 52 5.75 -4.40 23.82
CA GLN A 52 6.70 -3.37 23.39
C GLN A 52 6.22 -2.64 22.12
N LEU A 53 5.11 -3.06 21.53
CA LEU A 53 4.54 -2.43 20.36
C LEU A 53 3.55 -1.33 20.75
N PRO A 54 3.63 -0.16 20.11
CA PRO A 54 2.60 0.87 20.21
C PRO A 54 1.32 0.43 19.47
N SER A 55 0.22 1.11 19.73
CA SER A 55 -1.04 0.90 19.03
C SER A 55 -1.09 1.42 17.59
N GLY A 56 0.00 1.97 17.08
CA GLY A 56 0.16 2.49 15.71
C GLY A 56 1.61 2.83 15.44
N SER A 57 1.95 3.13 14.18
CA SER A 57 3.29 3.57 13.75
C SER A 57 4.43 2.64 14.20
N GLN A 58 4.23 1.35 14.01
CA GLN A 58 5.19 0.31 14.45
C GLN A 58 6.53 0.40 13.69
N GLU A 59 6.53 0.95 12.48
CA GLU A 59 7.72 1.22 11.68
C GLU A 59 8.78 2.02 12.44
N HIS A 60 8.36 2.99 13.25
CA HIS A 60 9.25 3.80 14.10
C HIS A 60 9.86 2.96 15.23
N THR A 61 9.05 2.09 15.84
CA THR A 61 9.54 1.15 16.87
C THR A 61 10.56 0.18 16.27
N PHE A 62 10.29 -0.36 15.10
CA PHE A 62 11.22 -1.26 14.41
C PHE A 62 12.51 -0.56 13.98
N LYS A 63 12.45 0.72 13.56
CA LYS A 63 13.65 1.53 13.33
C LYS A 63 14.44 1.75 14.62
N SER A 64 13.77 2.03 15.74
CA SER A 64 14.44 2.19 17.04
C SER A 64 15.13 0.89 17.49
N TRP A 65 14.49 -0.25 17.24
CA TRP A 65 15.11 -1.55 17.49
C TRP A 65 16.32 -1.79 16.57
N ALA A 66 16.27 -1.34 15.31
CA ALA A 66 17.39 -1.48 14.38
C ALA A 66 18.62 -0.72 14.85
N LYS A 67 18.48 0.46 15.46
CA LYS A 67 19.60 1.20 16.09
C LYS A 67 20.31 0.39 17.19
N LYS A 68 19.60 -0.53 17.85
CA LYS A 68 20.12 -1.32 18.99
C LYS A 68 20.54 -2.73 18.61
N TYR A 69 19.82 -3.39 17.71
CA TYR A 69 19.97 -4.81 17.41
C TYR A 69 20.51 -5.07 16.00
N GLY A 70 20.62 -4.04 15.16
CA GLY A 70 21.04 -4.15 13.76
C GLY A 70 19.87 -4.26 12.78
N ASP A 71 20.20 -4.40 11.49
CA ASP A 71 19.23 -4.34 10.40
C ASP A 71 18.31 -5.56 10.29
N LEU A 72 18.68 -6.68 10.91
CA LEU A 72 17.95 -7.93 10.93
C LEU A 72 17.55 -8.28 12.36
N ILE A 73 16.28 -8.23 12.67
CA ILE A 73 15.75 -8.35 14.02
C ILE A 73 14.78 -9.53 14.11
N TYR A 74 14.96 -10.37 15.13
CA TYR A 74 14.01 -11.41 15.45
C TYR A 74 13.14 -11.00 16.62
N ALA A 75 11.83 -11.06 16.43
CA ALA A 75 10.82 -10.83 17.45
C ALA A 75 9.80 -11.98 17.47
N GLU A 76 9.03 -12.07 18.54
CA GLU A 76 7.96 -13.05 18.66
C GLU A 76 6.71 -12.38 19.25
N PHE A 77 5.57 -12.58 18.62
CA PHE A 77 4.29 -12.01 19.03
C PHE A 77 3.30 -13.16 19.26
N ILE A 78 2.98 -13.44 20.51
CA ILE A 78 2.07 -14.54 20.94
C ILE A 78 2.41 -15.86 20.21
N GLY A 79 3.68 -16.27 20.26
CA GLY A 79 4.15 -17.50 19.63
C GLY A 79 4.44 -17.42 18.12
N HIS A 80 4.12 -16.28 17.48
CA HIS A 80 4.43 -16.06 16.06
C HIS A 80 5.82 -15.46 15.88
N ARG A 81 6.64 -16.15 15.14
CA ARG A 81 8.02 -15.74 14.80
C ARG A 81 7.95 -14.66 13.73
N THR A 82 8.66 -13.57 13.96
CA THR A 82 8.73 -12.45 13.05
C THR A 82 10.17 -12.03 12.85
N LEU A 83 10.57 -11.89 11.59
CA LEU A 83 11.84 -11.34 11.16
C LEU A 83 11.57 -9.94 10.59
N ILE A 84 12.15 -8.92 11.22
CA ILE A 84 12.01 -7.53 10.80
C ILE A 84 13.30 -7.15 10.07
N VAL A 85 13.13 -6.66 8.83
CA VAL A 85 14.23 -6.29 7.93
C VAL A 85 14.22 -4.78 7.75
N ASN A 86 15.28 -4.09 8.18
CA ASN A 86 15.40 -2.63 8.15
C ASN A 86 16.43 -2.11 7.12
N SER A 87 16.98 -2.99 6.27
CA SER A 87 18.01 -2.63 5.29
C SER A 87 17.62 -3.10 3.89
N PRO A 88 17.76 -2.24 2.85
CA PRO A 88 17.53 -2.62 1.46
C PRO A 88 18.45 -3.78 1.01
N LYS A 89 19.68 -3.85 1.52
CA LYS A 89 20.62 -4.94 1.23
C LYS A 89 20.07 -6.27 1.72
N VAL A 90 19.67 -6.34 2.99
CA VAL A 90 19.10 -7.56 3.59
C VAL A 90 17.80 -7.94 2.91
N ALA A 91 16.92 -6.96 2.59
CA ALA A 91 15.69 -7.21 1.86
C ALA A 91 15.94 -7.83 0.49
N ARG A 92 16.89 -7.31 -0.30
CA ARG A 92 17.29 -7.91 -1.58
C ARG A 92 17.86 -9.32 -1.41
N ASP A 93 18.74 -9.53 -0.44
CA ASP A 93 19.33 -10.84 -0.21
C ASP A 93 18.28 -11.92 0.12
N LEU A 94 17.28 -11.58 0.95
CA LEU A 94 16.25 -12.53 1.38
C LEU A 94 15.06 -12.59 0.39
N LEU A 95 14.52 -11.44 -0.01
CA LEU A 95 13.25 -11.39 -0.74
C LEU A 95 13.42 -11.48 -2.27
N ASP A 96 14.58 -11.02 -2.82
CA ASP A 96 14.89 -11.20 -4.24
C ASP A 96 15.67 -12.49 -4.47
N LYS A 97 16.91 -12.56 -3.96
CA LYS A 97 17.82 -13.66 -4.28
C LYS A 97 17.33 -15.01 -3.74
N ARG A 98 16.69 -15.01 -2.55
CA ARG A 98 16.09 -16.21 -1.93
C ARG A 98 14.57 -16.22 -2.03
N GLY A 99 14.00 -15.45 -2.96
CA GLY A 99 12.55 -15.30 -3.15
C GLY A 99 11.78 -16.61 -3.34
N GLY A 100 12.44 -17.72 -3.66
CA GLY A 100 11.83 -19.05 -3.74
C GLY A 100 11.15 -19.47 -2.44
N ILE A 101 11.81 -19.27 -1.33
CA ILE A 101 11.34 -19.67 0.01
C ILE A 101 10.76 -18.50 0.82
N TYR A 102 11.03 -17.24 0.43
CA TYR A 102 10.55 -16.04 1.13
C TYR A 102 9.31 -15.36 0.51
N SER A 103 8.79 -15.85 -0.60
CA SER A 103 7.69 -15.17 -1.32
C SER A 103 6.30 -15.61 -0.93
N SER A 104 6.12 -16.50 0.06
CA SER A 104 4.79 -16.87 0.52
C SER A 104 4.15 -15.77 1.39
N ARG A 105 2.92 -15.98 1.82
CA ARG A 105 2.21 -15.10 2.75
C ARG A 105 1.88 -15.87 4.02
N PRO A 106 1.95 -15.24 5.19
CA PRO A 106 1.41 -15.85 6.40
C PRO A 106 -0.10 -16.00 6.28
N ARG A 107 -0.70 -16.81 7.14
CA ARG A 107 -2.16 -16.93 7.25
C ARG A 107 -2.72 -15.68 7.89
N LEU A 108 -3.34 -14.83 7.11
CA LEU A 108 -3.94 -13.56 7.54
C LEU A 108 -5.42 -13.76 7.87
N VAL A 109 -5.72 -14.27 9.08
CA VAL A 109 -7.08 -14.67 9.48
C VAL A 109 -8.05 -13.49 9.40
N THR A 110 -7.66 -12.32 9.86
CA THR A 110 -8.51 -11.12 9.80
C THR A 110 -8.79 -10.73 8.35
N MET A 111 -7.78 -10.48 7.56
CA MET A 111 -7.94 -10.01 6.17
C MET A 111 -8.64 -11.04 5.28
N VAL A 112 -8.24 -12.29 5.39
CA VAL A 112 -8.69 -13.36 4.49
C VAL A 112 -10.00 -13.99 4.97
N GLU A 113 -10.06 -14.41 6.24
CA GLU A 113 -11.16 -15.25 6.73
C GLU A 113 -12.30 -14.45 7.36
N LEU A 114 -12.01 -13.30 7.99
CA LEU A 114 -13.03 -12.44 8.59
C LEU A 114 -13.53 -11.38 7.61
N LEU A 115 -12.65 -10.67 6.91
CA LEU A 115 -13.01 -9.58 6.00
C LEU A 115 -13.31 -10.05 4.57
N GLY A 116 -12.85 -11.24 4.17
CA GLY A 116 -13.19 -11.83 2.88
C GLY A 116 -12.38 -11.34 1.68
N TRP A 117 -11.15 -10.85 1.90
CA TRP A 117 -10.23 -10.45 0.81
C TRP A 117 -9.61 -11.65 0.04
N TYR A 118 -10.20 -12.81 0.10
CA TYR A 118 -9.72 -14.01 -0.59
C TYR A 118 -10.66 -14.39 -1.74
N PRO A 119 -10.14 -14.83 -2.90
CA PRO A 119 -8.75 -15.14 -3.27
C PRO A 119 -7.99 -14.01 -4.00
N ASN A 120 -7.57 -13.00 -3.28
CA ASN A 120 -6.82 -11.85 -3.81
C ASN A 120 -5.33 -12.20 -4.02
N THR A 121 -4.76 -11.88 -5.19
CA THR A 121 -3.37 -12.20 -5.57
C THR A 121 -2.32 -11.69 -4.58
N VAL A 122 -2.61 -10.57 -3.90
CA VAL A 122 -1.73 -9.94 -2.92
C VAL A 122 -1.56 -10.82 -1.68
N LEU A 123 -2.64 -11.51 -1.25
CA LEU A 123 -2.72 -12.31 -0.03
C LEU A 123 -2.55 -13.82 -0.26
N LEU A 124 -2.65 -14.28 -1.51
CA LEU A 124 -2.51 -15.70 -1.86
C LEU A 124 -1.10 -16.24 -1.58
N PRO A 125 -0.96 -17.50 -1.10
CA PRO A 125 0.33 -18.18 -0.96
C PRO A 125 1.12 -18.22 -2.27
N TYR A 126 2.46 -18.25 -2.18
CA TYR A 126 3.33 -18.15 -3.36
C TYR A 126 3.08 -19.24 -4.41
N HIS A 127 2.92 -20.48 -3.97
CA HIS A 127 2.73 -21.63 -4.87
C HIS A 127 1.29 -21.84 -5.35
N SER A 128 0.34 -20.97 -4.93
CA SER A 128 -1.05 -21.02 -5.38
C SER A 128 -1.15 -20.83 -6.89
N GLU A 129 -1.95 -21.69 -7.53
CA GLU A 129 -2.25 -21.61 -8.97
C GLU A 129 -3.02 -20.34 -9.30
N ALA A 130 -4.02 -20.00 -8.48
CA ALA A 130 -4.80 -18.77 -8.59
C ALA A 130 -3.88 -17.52 -8.58
N ARG A 131 -2.90 -17.49 -7.65
CA ARG A 131 -1.92 -16.39 -7.63
C ARG A 131 -1.10 -16.31 -8.93
N ARG A 132 -0.59 -17.45 -9.42
CA ARG A 132 0.23 -17.48 -10.66
C ARG A 132 -0.57 -16.94 -11.84
N ARG A 133 -1.84 -17.33 -11.93
CA ARG A 133 -2.79 -16.92 -12.97
C ARG A 133 -3.10 -15.44 -12.90
N GLN A 134 -3.61 -14.96 -11.76
CA GLN A 134 -3.92 -13.55 -11.52
C GLN A 134 -2.68 -12.67 -11.75
N ARG A 135 -1.52 -13.08 -11.24
CA ARG A 135 -0.27 -12.32 -11.42
C ARG A 135 0.14 -12.21 -12.89
N ARG A 136 -0.04 -13.24 -13.69
CA ARG A 136 0.25 -13.23 -15.13
C ARG A 136 -0.64 -12.23 -15.85
N TRP A 137 -1.95 -12.23 -15.57
CA TRP A 137 -2.89 -11.30 -16.16
C TRP A 137 -2.56 -9.84 -15.81
N ILE A 138 -2.34 -9.56 -14.55
CA ILE A 138 -1.99 -8.21 -14.08
C ILE A 138 -0.65 -7.76 -14.71
N GLN A 139 0.34 -8.64 -14.77
CA GLN A 139 1.64 -8.31 -15.37
C GLN A 139 1.52 -8.00 -16.86
N ALA A 140 0.71 -8.74 -17.61
CA ALA A 140 0.47 -8.50 -19.02
C ALA A 140 -0.25 -7.16 -19.26
N ALA A 141 -1.20 -6.78 -18.39
CA ALA A 141 -1.97 -5.54 -18.53
C ALA A 141 -1.22 -4.29 -18.06
N PHE A 142 -0.46 -4.37 -16.95
CA PHE A 142 0.08 -3.20 -16.24
C PHE A 142 1.59 -3.27 -15.95
N GLY A 143 2.23 -4.41 -16.16
CA GLY A 143 3.62 -4.65 -15.75
C GLY A 143 4.67 -4.34 -16.81
N GLU A 144 4.29 -4.14 -18.05
CA GLU A 144 5.20 -3.91 -19.17
C GLU A 144 5.07 -2.49 -19.73
N LYS A 145 6.20 -1.89 -20.14
CA LYS A 145 6.21 -0.51 -20.69
C LYS A 145 5.28 -0.35 -21.90
N GLY A 146 5.24 -1.34 -22.78
CA GLY A 146 4.36 -1.35 -23.95
C GLY A 146 2.88 -1.40 -23.59
N ALA A 147 2.53 -2.20 -22.59
CA ALA A 147 1.16 -2.31 -22.12
C ALA A 147 0.66 -1.04 -21.40
N VAL A 148 1.54 -0.35 -20.67
CA VAL A 148 1.18 0.89 -19.96
C VAL A 148 0.93 2.05 -20.93
N ARG A 149 1.62 2.10 -22.07
CA ARG A 149 1.40 3.14 -23.09
C ARG A 149 -0.03 3.21 -23.62
N LYS A 150 -0.75 2.08 -23.67
CA LYS A 150 -2.17 2.09 -24.09
C LYS A 150 -3.08 2.92 -23.19
N TYR A 151 -2.66 3.16 -21.95
CA TYR A 151 -3.41 3.95 -20.97
C TYR A 151 -3.02 5.44 -20.95
N GLU A 152 -2.06 5.88 -21.75
CA GLU A 152 -1.60 7.27 -21.74
C GLU A 152 -2.72 8.26 -22.07
N GLY A 153 -3.59 7.96 -23.03
CA GLY A 153 -4.77 8.78 -23.35
C GLY A 153 -5.70 8.92 -22.14
N LEU A 154 -5.97 7.80 -21.44
CA LEU A 154 -6.74 7.80 -20.18
C LEU A 154 -6.06 8.66 -19.11
N GLN A 155 -4.77 8.44 -18.87
CA GLN A 155 -4.01 9.17 -17.84
C GLN A 155 -4.01 10.68 -18.09
N ARG A 156 -3.81 11.10 -19.33
CA ARG A 156 -3.84 12.52 -19.74
C ARG A 156 -5.23 13.13 -19.60
N ARG A 157 -6.27 12.44 -20.05
CA ARG A 157 -7.66 12.91 -19.94
C ARG A 157 -8.06 13.08 -18.48
N GLU A 158 -7.83 12.06 -17.64
CA GLU A 158 -8.17 12.14 -16.21
C GLU A 158 -7.33 13.21 -15.48
N THR A 159 -6.09 13.45 -15.91
CA THR A 159 -5.28 14.57 -15.43
C THR A 159 -5.92 15.91 -15.77
N CYS A 160 -6.42 16.12 -16.99
CA CYS A 160 -7.12 17.36 -17.36
C CYS A 160 -8.38 17.58 -16.52
N ILE A 161 -9.20 16.53 -16.33
CA ILE A 161 -10.41 16.61 -15.50
C ILE A 161 -10.03 16.94 -14.04
N PHE A 162 -9.00 16.33 -13.51
CA PHE A 162 -8.48 16.60 -12.17
C PHE A 162 -8.06 18.07 -12.01
N LEU A 163 -7.31 18.61 -12.98
CA LEU A 163 -6.86 20.00 -12.96
C LEU A 163 -8.04 20.98 -13.01
N LEU A 164 -9.02 20.78 -13.91
CA LEU A 164 -10.20 21.62 -13.98
C LEU A 164 -11.01 21.59 -12.68
N SER A 165 -11.19 20.42 -12.08
CA SER A 165 -11.87 20.27 -10.79
C SER A 165 -11.15 21.01 -9.67
N LEU A 166 -9.81 20.95 -9.62
CA LEU A 166 -9.00 21.70 -8.65
C LEU A 166 -9.11 23.23 -8.85
N MET A 167 -9.29 23.68 -10.10
CA MET A 167 -9.48 25.11 -10.41
C MET A 167 -10.88 25.60 -10.04
N GLU A 168 -11.89 24.75 -10.19
CA GLU A 168 -13.30 25.08 -9.94
C GLU A 168 -13.64 25.05 -8.44
N THR A 169 -13.28 23.96 -7.76
CA THR A 169 -13.58 23.76 -6.33
C THR A 169 -12.34 23.34 -5.55
N PRO A 170 -11.34 24.26 -5.37
CA PRO A 170 -10.05 23.95 -4.76
C PRO A 170 -10.13 23.45 -3.31
N LYS A 171 -11.19 23.79 -2.57
CA LYS A 171 -11.42 23.31 -1.20
C LYS A 171 -11.65 21.80 -1.12
N ASP A 172 -12.20 21.23 -2.20
CA ASP A 172 -12.51 19.80 -2.28
C ASP A 172 -11.34 18.97 -2.85
N PHE A 173 -10.12 19.50 -2.82
CA PHE A 173 -8.95 18.89 -3.46
C PHE A 173 -8.74 17.42 -3.05
N THR A 174 -9.04 17.06 -1.80
CA THR A 174 -8.97 15.67 -1.34
C THR A 174 -9.95 14.77 -2.09
N MET A 175 -11.18 15.23 -2.32
CA MET A 175 -12.18 14.50 -3.09
C MET A 175 -11.78 14.39 -4.58
N HIS A 176 -11.19 15.45 -5.14
CA HIS A 176 -10.66 15.41 -6.51
C HIS A 176 -9.51 14.42 -6.67
N ILE A 177 -8.62 14.29 -5.66
CA ILE A 177 -7.56 13.26 -5.62
C ILE A 177 -8.18 11.86 -5.57
N ILE A 178 -9.19 11.63 -4.72
CA ILE A 178 -9.89 10.34 -4.62
C ILE A 178 -10.52 9.98 -5.96
N ARG A 179 -11.26 10.94 -6.56
CA ARG A 179 -11.88 10.75 -7.87
C ARG A 179 -10.86 10.42 -8.95
N PHE A 180 -9.76 11.17 -9.03
CA PHE A 180 -8.70 10.94 -10.00
C PHE A 180 -8.10 9.52 -9.87
N ALA A 181 -7.74 9.11 -8.65
CA ALA A 181 -7.20 7.79 -8.40
C ALA A 181 -8.20 6.67 -8.75
N ALA A 182 -9.48 6.85 -8.38
CA ALA A 182 -10.55 5.90 -8.70
C ALA A 182 -10.82 5.83 -10.21
N ALA A 183 -10.85 6.97 -10.91
CA ALA A 183 -11.14 7.02 -12.34
C ALA A 183 -10.10 6.26 -13.17
N LEU A 184 -8.82 6.42 -12.86
CA LEU A 184 -7.73 5.68 -13.52
C LEU A 184 -7.96 4.17 -13.44
N ILE A 185 -8.36 3.68 -12.28
CA ILE A 185 -8.55 2.24 -12.05
C ILE A 185 -9.89 1.76 -12.58
N LEU A 186 -10.98 2.47 -12.32
CA LEU A 186 -12.32 2.06 -12.75
C LEU A 186 -12.41 1.96 -14.27
N GLU A 187 -11.79 2.88 -15.00
CA GLU A 187 -11.83 2.79 -16.46
C GLU A 187 -10.84 1.75 -17.00
N SER A 188 -9.60 1.69 -16.51
CA SER A 188 -8.62 0.71 -17.02
C SER A 188 -8.98 -0.73 -16.65
N VAL A 189 -9.58 -0.95 -15.46
CA VAL A 189 -9.88 -2.30 -14.96
C VAL A 189 -11.30 -2.73 -15.32
N PHE A 190 -12.28 -1.85 -15.21
CA PHE A 190 -13.70 -2.20 -15.37
C PHE A 190 -14.37 -1.53 -16.61
N GLY A 191 -13.67 -0.64 -17.33
CA GLY A 191 -14.25 0.11 -18.45
C GLY A 191 -15.29 1.16 -18.02
N HIS A 192 -15.39 1.45 -16.72
CA HIS A 192 -16.34 2.40 -16.16
C HIS A 192 -15.75 3.81 -16.12
N ARG A 193 -16.32 4.72 -16.92
CA ARG A 193 -15.93 6.14 -16.94
C ARG A 193 -16.70 6.91 -15.88
N ILE A 194 -16.00 7.55 -14.98
CA ILE A 194 -16.57 8.41 -13.95
C ILE A 194 -16.97 9.75 -14.56
N THR A 195 -18.23 10.13 -14.39
CA THR A 195 -18.79 11.38 -14.90
C THR A 195 -19.20 12.37 -13.80
N SER A 196 -19.29 11.93 -12.55
CA SER A 196 -19.69 12.73 -11.39
C SER A 196 -18.89 12.37 -10.16
N LEU A 197 -18.73 13.30 -9.21
CA LEU A 197 -18.18 13.01 -7.86
C LEU A 197 -19.12 12.13 -7.03
N GLU A 198 -20.40 12.07 -7.38
CA GLU A 198 -21.42 11.26 -6.69
C GLU A 198 -21.48 9.81 -7.23
N ASP A 199 -20.58 9.46 -8.17
CA ASP A 199 -20.51 8.10 -8.72
C ASP A 199 -20.29 7.08 -7.58
N GLU A 200 -21.20 6.12 -7.46
CA GLU A 200 -21.22 5.15 -6.37
C GLU A 200 -19.94 4.31 -6.30
N TYR A 201 -19.31 4.06 -7.45
CA TYR A 201 -18.08 3.28 -7.52
C TYR A 201 -16.87 4.01 -6.91
N ILE A 202 -16.85 5.35 -6.88
CA ILE A 202 -15.78 6.13 -6.24
C ILE A 202 -15.68 5.76 -4.76
N THR A 203 -16.81 5.78 -4.06
CA THR A 203 -16.87 5.59 -2.61
C THR A 203 -16.95 4.13 -2.18
N LEU A 204 -17.28 3.23 -3.11
CA LEU A 204 -17.47 1.81 -2.81
C LEU A 204 -16.20 1.16 -2.24
N MET A 205 -15.06 1.34 -2.93
CA MET A 205 -13.78 0.81 -2.45
C MET A 205 -13.22 1.61 -1.27
N ASP A 206 -13.41 2.93 -1.24
CA ASP A 206 -12.95 3.78 -0.14
C ASP A 206 -13.60 3.34 1.19
N ARG A 207 -14.93 3.14 1.20
CA ARG A 207 -15.64 2.57 2.36
C ARG A 207 -15.16 1.19 2.76
N ALA A 208 -14.87 0.32 1.78
CA ALA A 208 -14.36 -1.02 2.07
C ALA A 208 -12.95 -0.97 2.67
N MET A 209 -12.09 -0.09 2.17
CA MET A 209 -10.74 0.12 2.70
C MET A 209 -10.76 0.76 4.08
N ASP A 210 -11.57 1.80 4.30
CA ASP A 210 -11.71 2.44 5.61
C ASP A 210 -12.21 1.45 6.67
N ALA A 211 -13.22 0.64 6.34
CA ALA A 211 -13.71 -0.40 7.26
C ALA A 211 -12.67 -1.52 7.49
N THR A 212 -11.88 -1.85 6.46
CA THR A 212 -10.76 -2.79 6.57
C THR A 212 -9.69 -2.24 7.51
N ASN A 213 -9.25 -1.00 7.28
CA ASN A 213 -8.23 -0.34 8.09
C ASN A 213 -8.71 -0.17 9.55
N ALA A 214 -9.94 0.29 9.76
CA ALA A 214 -10.52 0.41 11.10
C ALA A 214 -10.60 -0.93 11.84
N THR A 215 -10.81 -2.03 11.13
CA THR A 215 -10.83 -3.38 11.71
C THR A 215 -9.41 -3.89 11.95
N ALA A 216 -8.48 -3.67 11.02
CA ALA A 216 -7.06 -4.03 11.16
C ALA A 216 -6.40 -3.25 12.30
N TYR A 217 -6.74 -1.97 12.49
CA TYR A 217 -6.25 -1.14 13.61
C TYR A 217 -6.63 -1.70 14.99
N TRP A 218 -7.80 -2.34 15.12
CA TRP A 218 -8.22 -3.00 16.36
C TRP A 218 -7.37 -4.24 16.70
N PHE A 219 -6.75 -4.86 15.70
CA PHE A 219 -5.89 -6.03 15.86
C PHE A 219 -4.41 -5.67 15.82
N GLY A 220 -4.05 -4.37 15.62
CA GLY A 220 -2.68 -3.90 15.34
C GLY A 220 -2.17 -4.33 13.98
N GLU A 221 -1.54 -3.47 13.21
CA GLU A 221 -1.03 -3.81 11.85
C GLU A 221 -0.02 -4.98 11.84
N VAL A 222 0.57 -5.31 13.00
CA VAL A 222 1.41 -6.51 13.21
C VAL A 222 0.62 -7.65 13.85
N ASP A 223 -0.57 -7.39 14.38
CA ASP A 223 -1.40 -8.36 15.10
C ASP A 223 -2.18 -9.33 14.20
N ASP A 224 -2.20 -9.11 12.91
CA ASP A 224 -2.49 -10.23 11.98
C ASP A 224 -1.49 -11.38 12.18
N GLN A 225 -0.40 -11.11 12.89
CA GLN A 225 0.62 -12.09 13.24
C GLN A 225 0.35 -12.77 14.59
N ALA A 226 -0.49 -12.22 15.44
CA ALA A 226 -1.00 -12.90 16.62
C ALA A 226 -2.09 -13.92 16.24
N ALA A 227 -1.74 -14.86 15.36
CA ALA A 227 -2.67 -15.87 14.83
C ALA A 227 -3.39 -16.68 15.94
N PHE A 228 -2.87 -16.67 17.17
CA PHE A 228 -3.54 -17.31 18.29
C PHE A 228 -4.76 -16.50 18.75
N THR A 229 -4.64 -15.19 18.88
CA THR A 229 -5.76 -14.29 19.14
C THR A 229 -6.74 -14.28 17.98
N ASN A 230 -6.25 -14.25 16.75
CA ASN A 230 -7.05 -14.28 15.53
C ASN A 230 -7.85 -15.57 15.35
N VAL A 231 -7.28 -16.72 15.68
CA VAL A 231 -8.02 -18.01 15.60
C VAL A 231 -9.13 -18.07 16.65
N ILE A 232 -8.89 -17.64 17.89
CA ILE A 232 -9.92 -17.59 18.93
C ILE A 232 -11.01 -16.57 18.55
N VAL A 233 -10.60 -15.40 18.09
CA VAL A 233 -11.48 -14.30 17.68
C VAL A 233 -12.45 -14.71 16.57
N LYS A 234 -12.01 -15.58 15.65
CA LYS A 234 -12.87 -16.13 14.60
C LYS A 234 -14.10 -16.85 15.16
N TYR A 235 -13.97 -17.55 16.28
CA TYR A 235 -15.03 -18.35 16.89
C TYR A 235 -15.87 -17.59 17.92
N VAL A 236 -15.50 -16.37 18.30
CA VAL A 236 -16.31 -15.54 19.20
C VAL A 236 -17.64 -15.19 18.51
N PRO A 237 -18.81 -15.52 19.10
CA PRO A 237 -20.10 -15.16 18.53
C PRO A 237 -20.30 -13.63 18.51
N ALA A 238 -20.90 -13.09 17.46
CA ALA A 238 -21.12 -11.65 17.33
C ALA A 238 -22.07 -11.05 18.38
N TRP A 239 -22.93 -11.88 18.99
CA TRP A 239 -23.87 -11.48 20.05
C TRP A 239 -23.20 -11.36 21.42
N MET A 240 -21.98 -11.87 21.60
CA MET A 240 -21.30 -11.90 22.89
C MET A 240 -20.94 -10.47 23.35
N PRO A 241 -21.10 -10.11 24.63
CA PRO A 241 -20.60 -8.87 25.17
C PRO A 241 -19.09 -8.74 24.93
N GLY A 242 -18.63 -7.58 24.47
CA GLY A 242 -17.22 -7.37 24.05
C GLY A 242 -16.87 -7.81 22.64
N ALA A 243 -17.80 -8.43 21.88
CA ALA A 243 -17.58 -8.85 20.48
C ALA A 243 -17.81 -7.72 19.45
N ASP A 244 -17.57 -6.46 19.82
CA ASP A 244 -17.72 -5.31 18.92
C ASP A 244 -16.82 -5.43 17.68
N PHE A 245 -15.59 -5.89 17.86
CA PHE A 245 -14.67 -6.20 16.78
C PHE A 245 -15.27 -7.16 15.75
N LYS A 246 -16.02 -8.18 16.20
CA LYS A 246 -16.64 -9.16 15.30
C LYS A 246 -17.77 -8.54 14.47
N ARG A 247 -18.56 -7.65 15.07
CA ARG A 247 -19.62 -6.92 14.37
C ARG A 247 -19.03 -5.98 13.33
N LYS A 248 -17.96 -5.26 13.68
CA LYS A 248 -17.21 -4.40 12.76
C LYS A 248 -16.61 -5.22 11.59
N ALA A 249 -15.99 -6.37 11.89
CA ALA A 249 -15.45 -7.25 10.87
C ALA A 249 -16.52 -7.79 9.91
N LEU A 250 -17.69 -8.16 10.42
CA LEU A 250 -18.80 -8.63 9.57
C LEU A 250 -19.39 -7.49 8.71
N TYR A 251 -19.45 -6.27 9.23
CA TYR A 251 -19.81 -5.10 8.45
C TYR A 251 -18.80 -4.81 7.35
N ALA A 252 -17.50 -4.78 7.68
CA ALA A 252 -16.43 -4.60 6.72
C ALA A 252 -16.44 -5.69 5.65
N ARG A 253 -16.69 -6.96 6.03
CA ARG A 253 -16.83 -8.07 5.09
C ARG A 253 -17.89 -7.81 4.01
N LYS A 254 -19.03 -7.24 4.39
CA LYS A 254 -20.08 -6.89 3.42
C LYS A 254 -19.58 -5.85 2.43
N LEU A 255 -18.93 -4.80 2.92
CA LEU A 255 -18.38 -3.75 2.06
C LEU A 255 -17.28 -4.29 1.11
N VAL A 256 -16.42 -5.16 1.61
CA VAL A 256 -15.38 -5.84 0.81
C VAL A 256 -16.02 -6.72 -0.26
N TRP A 257 -17.09 -7.43 0.09
CA TRP A 257 -17.85 -8.24 -0.87
C TRP A 257 -18.47 -7.36 -1.94
N ASP A 258 -19.19 -6.31 -1.57
CA ASP A 258 -19.82 -5.36 -2.48
C ASP A 258 -18.78 -4.75 -3.44
N ALA A 259 -17.64 -4.30 -2.92
CA ALA A 259 -16.56 -3.69 -3.70
C ALA A 259 -15.89 -4.64 -4.71
N ASN A 260 -15.92 -5.95 -4.48
CA ASN A 260 -15.40 -6.93 -5.43
C ASN A 260 -16.46 -7.40 -6.44
N HIS A 261 -17.73 -7.48 -6.04
CA HIS A 261 -18.78 -8.09 -6.86
C HIS A 261 -19.51 -7.07 -7.73
N ILE A 262 -19.90 -5.92 -7.19
CA ILE A 262 -20.71 -4.94 -7.91
C ILE A 262 -20.03 -4.47 -9.21
N PRO A 263 -18.76 -4.02 -9.21
CA PRO A 263 -18.11 -3.59 -10.45
C PRO A 263 -17.89 -4.75 -11.44
N TYR A 264 -17.59 -5.94 -10.94
CA TYR A 264 -17.44 -7.13 -11.78
C TYR A 264 -18.75 -7.50 -12.48
N ASP A 265 -19.85 -7.55 -11.74
CA ASP A 265 -21.17 -7.91 -12.27
C ASP A 265 -21.67 -6.89 -13.30
N MET A 266 -21.33 -5.60 -13.13
CA MET A 266 -21.57 -4.54 -14.13
C MET A 266 -20.88 -4.89 -15.45
N VAL A 267 -19.58 -5.20 -15.42
CA VAL A 267 -18.83 -5.55 -16.64
C VAL A 267 -19.34 -6.85 -17.26
N ARG A 268 -19.63 -7.86 -16.47
CA ARG A 268 -20.16 -9.14 -16.94
C ARG A 268 -21.46 -8.93 -17.72
N LYS A 269 -22.42 -8.18 -17.18
CA LYS A 269 -23.68 -7.84 -17.85
C LYS A 269 -23.44 -7.08 -19.16
N ALA A 270 -22.47 -6.15 -19.17
CA ALA A 270 -22.11 -5.40 -20.37
C ALA A 270 -21.50 -6.30 -21.45
N VAL A 271 -20.67 -7.29 -21.08
CA VAL A 271 -20.12 -8.29 -22.02
C VAL A 271 -21.24 -9.18 -22.57
N GLU A 272 -22.15 -9.67 -21.72
CA GLU A 272 -23.29 -10.51 -22.13
C GLU A 272 -24.23 -9.78 -23.10
N SER A 273 -24.37 -8.44 -22.95
CA SER A 273 -25.18 -7.62 -23.85
C SER A 273 -24.44 -7.07 -25.08
N GLY A 274 -23.14 -7.35 -25.22
CA GLY A 274 -22.30 -6.85 -26.32
C GLY A 274 -21.95 -5.36 -26.25
N ASN A 275 -22.16 -4.71 -25.09
CA ASN A 275 -21.94 -3.26 -24.87
C ASN A 275 -20.71 -2.97 -23.97
N ALA A 276 -19.87 -3.96 -23.70
CA ALA A 276 -18.73 -3.79 -22.83
C ALA A 276 -17.68 -2.88 -23.47
N ARG A 277 -17.17 -1.91 -22.71
CA ARG A 277 -15.95 -1.19 -23.09
C ARG A 277 -14.74 -2.08 -22.84
N ALA A 278 -13.74 -1.98 -23.72
CA ALA A 278 -12.47 -2.68 -23.56
C ALA A 278 -11.83 -2.32 -22.21
N SER A 279 -11.55 -3.34 -21.39
CA SER A 279 -10.98 -3.19 -20.05
C SER A 279 -10.32 -4.51 -19.62
N TYR A 280 -9.52 -4.46 -18.56
CA TYR A 280 -8.89 -5.66 -18.01
C TYR A 280 -9.91 -6.78 -17.72
N VAL A 281 -11.05 -6.46 -17.12
CA VAL A 281 -12.10 -7.44 -16.77
C VAL A 281 -12.82 -7.93 -18.01
N SER A 282 -13.22 -7.05 -18.94
CA SER A 282 -13.94 -7.47 -20.15
C SER A 282 -13.11 -8.39 -21.04
N GLU A 283 -11.81 -8.04 -21.24
CA GLU A 283 -10.89 -8.89 -22.01
C GLU A 283 -10.72 -10.29 -21.41
N LEU A 284 -10.65 -10.37 -20.06
CA LEU A 284 -10.54 -11.65 -19.35
C LEU A 284 -11.84 -12.48 -19.39
N ILE A 285 -13.00 -11.85 -19.23
CA ILE A 285 -14.30 -12.52 -19.33
C ILE A 285 -14.49 -13.09 -20.75
N GLU A 286 -14.26 -12.29 -21.79
CA GLU A 286 -14.38 -12.71 -23.18
C GLU A 286 -13.40 -13.85 -23.51
N GLY A 287 -12.15 -13.73 -23.07
CA GLY A 287 -11.13 -14.76 -23.26
C GLY A 287 -11.50 -16.08 -22.59
N ALA A 288 -11.97 -16.03 -21.34
CA ALA A 288 -12.39 -17.21 -20.58
C ALA A 288 -13.68 -17.83 -21.16
N ALA A 289 -14.63 -17.01 -21.61
CA ALA A 289 -15.86 -17.49 -22.27
C ALA A 289 -15.57 -18.21 -23.60
N LYS A 290 -14.70 -17.62 -24.44
CA LYS A 290 -14.25 -18.25 -25.69
C LYS A 290 -13.54 -19.59 -25.46
N ALA A 291 -12.81 -19.70 -24.35
CA ALA A 291 -12.12 -20.93 -23.95
C ALA A 291 -13.02 -21.96 -23.24
N GLY A 292 -14.28 -21.61 -22.91
CA GLY A 292 -15.22 -22.47 -22.19
C GLY A 292 -14.95 -22.64 -20.69
N HIS A 293 -14.11 -21.76 -20.08
CA HIS A 293 -13.67 -21.86 -18.68
C HIS A 293 -14.14 -20.71 -17.80
N LEU A 294 -15.11 -19.89 -18.24
CA LEU A 294 -15.53 -18.69 -17.52
C LEU A 294 -15.97 -19.01 -16.07
N ALA A 295 -16.76 -20.05 -15.87
CA ALA A 295 -17.24 -20.42 -14.53
C ALA A 295 -16.09 -20.78 -13.55
N GLU A 296 -15.02 -21.40 -14.05
CA GLU A 296 -13.84 -21.76 -13.25
C GLU A 296 -12.95 -20.54 -12.93
N GLU A 297 -12.96 -19.54 -13.81
CA GLU A 297 -12.09 -18.35 -13.71
C GLU A 297 -12.77 -17.16 -13.06
N GLU A 298 -14.07 -17.20 -12.88
CA GLU A 298 -14.87 -16.05 -12.43
C GLU A 298 -14.31 -15.42 -11.15
N ASP A 299 -14.05 -16.21 -10.12
CA ASP A 299 -13.50 -15.71 -8.87
C ASP A 299 -12.07 -15.16 -9.04
N ASN A 300 -11.24 -15.82 -9.89
CA ASN A 300 -9.91 -15.33 -10.17
C ASN A 300 -9.93 -13.95 -10.86
N ILE A 301 -10.83 -13.75 -11.81
CA ILE A 301 -10.99 -12.47 -12.52
C ILE A 301 -11.50 -11.41 -11.54
N ARG A 302 -12.58 -11.68 -10.82
CA ARG A 302 -13.22 -10.78 -9.85
C ARG A 302 -12.23 -10.27 -8.81
N TYR A 303 -11.56 -11.18 -8.12
CA TYR A 303 -10.63 -10.80 -7.03
C TYR A 303 -9.29 -10.26 -7.53
N SER A 304 -8.86 -10.56 -8.75
CA SER A 304 -7.71 -9.87 -9.35
C SER A 304 -8.04 -8.42 -9.68
N ALA A 305 -9.26 -8.15 -10.16
CA ALA A 305 -9.75 -6.80 -10.41
C ALA A 305 -9.93 -6.00 -9.11
N GLY A 306 -10.51 -6.61 -8.07
CA GLY A 306 -10.62 -6.01 -6.74
C GLY A 306 -9.26 -5.69 -6.11
N ALA A 307 -8.24 -6.53 -6.35
CA ALA A 307 -6.87 -6.26 -5.92
C ALA A 307 -6.28 -5.02 -6.61
N LEU A 308 -6.52 -4.84 -7.91
CA LEU A 308 -6.11 -3.65 -8.65
C LEU A 308 -6.84 -2.41 -8.16
N TYR A 309 -8.14 -2.53 -7.89
CA TYR A 309 -8.96 -1.42 -7.43
C TYR A 309 -8.51 -0.92 -6.05
N SER A 310 -8.41 -1.80 -5.06
CA SER A 310 -7.99 -1.43 -3.71
C SER A 310 -6.56 -0.87 -3.67
N ALA A 311 -5.60 -1.57 -4.27
CA ALA A 311 -4.20 -1.16 -4.23
C ALA A 311 -3.92 0.10 -5.06
N GLY A 312 -4.55 0.24 -6.24
CA GLY A 312 -4.30 1.34 -7.15
C GLY A 312 -4.92 2.66 -6.69
N THR A 313 -6.09 2.61 -6.05
CA THR A 313 -6.78 3.82 -5.58
C THR A 313 -6.12 4.39 -4.33
N ASP A 314 -5.95 3.57 -3.29
CA ASP A 314 -5.49 4.05 -1.98
C ASP A 314 -4.03 4.53 -1.99
N THR A 315 -3.13 3.81 -2.65
CA THR A 315 -1.72 4.23 -2.74
C THR A 315 -1.53 5.48 -3.58
N THR A 316 -2.26 5.63 -4.70
CA THR A 316 -2.22 6.83 -5.55
C THR A 316 -2.75 8.06 -4.80
N LYS A 317 -3.87 7.91 -4.09
CA LYS A 317 -4.42 8.93 -3.20
C LYS A 317 -3.38 9.40 -2.18
N THR A 318 -2.73 8.46 -1.50
CA THR A 318 -1.72 8.75 -0.48
C THR A 318 -0.55 9.55 -1.05
N VAL A 319 0.01 9.15 -2.21
CA VAL A 319 1.14 9.84 -2.82
C VAL A 319 0.77 11.26 -3.27
N LEU A 320 -0.40 11.45 -3.89
CA LEU A 320 -0.83 12.79 -4.30
C LEU A 320 -1.10 13.71 -3.10
N ARG A 321 -1.77 13.22 -2.05
CA ARG A 321 -1.93 14.01 -0.81
C ARG A 321 -0.58 14.42 -0.23
N THR A 322 0.38 13.50 -0.20
CA THR A 322 1.75 13.79 0.25
C THR A 322 2.42 14.85 -0.63
N PHE A 323 2.26 14.79 -1.96
CA PHE A 323 2.79 15.79 -2.88
C PHE A 323 2.21 17.19 -2.58
N PHE A 324 0.89 17.33 -2.45
CA PHE A 324 0.28 18.62 -2.15
C PHE A 324 0.75 19.18 -0.80
N LEU A 325 0.83 18.34 0.23
CA LEU A 325 1.39 18.74 1.54
C LEU A 325 2.84 19.21 1.40
N ALA A 326 3.69 18.44 0.72
CA ALA A 326 5.09 18.76 0.53
C ALA A 326 5.27 20.09 -0.22
N MET A 327 4.50 20.34 -1.30
CA MET A 327 4.58 21.59 -2.05
C MET A 327 4.08 22.79 -1.22
N THR A 328 3.09 22.57 -0.35
CA THR A 328 2.60 23.61 0.58
C THR A 328 3.63 23.96 1.66
N LEU A 329 4.34 22.96 2.19
CA LEU A 329 5.38 23.14 3.22
C LEU A 329 6.70 23.69 2.64
N HIS A 330 7.02 23.34 1.39
CA HIS A 330 8.27 23.66 0.72
C HIS A 330 8.08 24.51 -0.56
N PRO A 331 7.59 25.77 -0.46
CA PRO A 331 7.26 26.58 -1.63
C PRO A 331 8.45 26.85 -2.56
N LYS A 332 9.69 26.88 -2.03
CA LYS A 332 10.89 27.03 -2.86
C LYS A 332 11.14 25.83 -3.78
N VAL A 333 10.80 24.64 -3.34
CA VAL A 333 10.86 23.42 -4.17
C VAL A 333 9.83 23.53 -5.29
N TYR A 334 8.62 24.00 -4.96
CA TYR A 334 7.57 24.14 -5.95
C TYR A 334 7.88 25.17 -7.03
N VAL A 335 8.48 26.32 -6.66
CA VAL A 335 8.95 27.33 -7.63
C VAL A 335 9.97 26.73 -8.61
N LYS A 336 10.96 25.98 -8.13
CA LYS A 336 11.94 25.30 -9.02
C LYS A 336 11.27 24.30 -9.98
N ALA A 337 10.24 23.59 -9.51
CA ALA A 337 9.46 22.69 -10.37
C ALA A 337 8.77 23.45 -11.49
N GLN A 338 8.17 24.61 -11.16
CA GLN A 338 7.52 25.47 -12.15
C GLN A 338 8.53 26.07 -13.15
N GLU A 339 9.70 26.51 -12.69
CA GLU A 339 10.79 27.01 -13.54
C GLU A 339 11.29 25.93 -14.53
N GLU A 340 11.42 24.68 -14.11
CA GLU A 340 11.78 23.57 -15.00
C GLU A 340 10.72 23.34 -16.06
N ILE A 341 9.45 23.29 -15.67
CA ILE A 341 8.31 23.14 -16.58
C ILE A 341 8.27 24.27 -17.60
N ASP A 342 8.41 25.53 -17.16
CA ASP A 342 8.35 26.70 -18.03
C ASP A 342 9.48 26.68 -19.07
N ARG A 343 10.66 26.23 -18.69
CA ARG A 343 11.83 26.11 -19.56
C ARG A 343 11.70 24.99 -20.59
N VAL A 344 11.13 23.84 -20.22
CA VAL A 344 11.12 22.62 -21.06
C VAL A 344 9.83 22.48 -21.86
N VAL A 345 8.69 22.75 -21.25
CA VAL A 345 7.36 22.53 -21.83
C VAL A 345 6.78 23.85 -22.36
N GLY A 346 7.06 24.94 -21.65
CA GLY A 346 6.43 26.26 -21.92
C GLY A 346 5.00 26.33 -21.40
N SER A 347 4.26 27.36 -21.84
CA SER A 347 2.90 27.65 -21.36
C SER A 347 1.77 27.20 -22.32
N ASN A 348 2.11 26.69 -23.51
CA ASN A 348 1.15 26.46 -24.59
C ASN A 348 0.61 25.02 -24.68
N ARG A 349 1.10 24.12 -23.85
CA ARG A 349 0.68 22.72 -23.78
C ARG A 349 0.91 22.13 -22.40
N LEU A 350 0.27 21.00 -22.12
CA LEU A 350 0.56 20.21 -20.92
C LEU A 350 1.80 19.29 -21.13
N PRO A 351 2.50 18.95 -20.05
CA PRO A 351 3.54 17.92 -20.07
C PRO A 351 3.02 16.56 -20.52
N THR A 352 3.87 15.78 -21.18
CA THR A 352 3.63 14.42 -21.64
C THR A 352 4.68 13.46 -21.09
N LEU A 353 4.55 12.16 -21.34
CA LEU A 353 5.58 11.19 -20.93
C LEU A 353 6.87 11.32 -21.74
N GLU A 354 6.82 11.88 -22.95
CA GLU A 354 7.99 12.18 -23.75
C GLU A 354 8.85 13.29 -23.15
N ASP A 355 8.24 14.20 -22.39
CA ASP A 355 8.98 15.28 -21.71
C ASP A 355 9.75 14.79 -20.48
N ARG A 356 9.37 13.64 -19.90
CA ARG A 356 9.92 13.14 -18.65
C ARG A 356 11.46 13.08 -18.58
N PRO A 357 12.20 12.65 -19.63
CA PRO A 357 13.66 12.66 -19.60
C PRO A 357 14.27 14.06 -19.46
N ASN A 358 13.54 15.11 -19.83
CA ASN A 358 13.95 16.50 -19.77
C ASN A 358 13.40 17.26 -18.53
N LEU A 359 12.66 16.55 -17.66
CA LEU A 359 12.07 17.06 -16.43
C LEU A 359 12.65 16.34 -15.19
N PRO A 360 13.99 16.33 -15.02
CA PRO A 360 14.64 15.62 -13.93
C PRO A 360 14.23 16.10 -12.55
N TYR A 361 13.94 17.40 -12.36
CA TYR A 361 13.55 17.93 -11.05
C TYR A 361 12.14 17.47 -10.64
N ILE A 362 11.20 17.39 -11.59
CA ILE A 362 9.87 16.80 -11.36
C ILE A 362 10.01 15.32 -10.98
N ASP A 363 10.90 14.56 -11.66
CA ASP A 363 11.15 13.14 -11.30
C ASP A 363 11.79 13.02 -9.90
N CYS A 364 12.66 13.96 -9.52
CA CYS A 364 13.21 14.05 -8.17
C CYS A 364 12.14 14.35 -7.10
N ILE A 365 11.17 15.23 -7.40
CA ILE A 365 10.01 15.48 -6.51
C ILE A 365 9.19 14.20 -6.33
N LEU A 366 8.90 13.46 -7.39
CA LEU A 366 8.18 12.20 -7.31
C LEU A 366 8.94 11.16 -6.47
N LYS A 367 10.25 11.02 -6.68
CA LYS A 367 11.10 10.16 -5.85
C LYS A 367 11.07 10.57 -4.38
N GLU A 368 11.22 11.86 -4.10
CA GLU A 368 11.22 12.37 -2.73
C GLU A 368 9.85 12.22 -2.05
N THR A 369 8.76 12.34 -2.81
CA THR A 369 7.41 12.08 -2.30
C THR A 369 7.25 10.63 -1.85
N TYR A 370 7.73 9.67 -2.65
CA TYR A 370 7.75 8.25 -2.27
C TYR A 370 8.61 7.98 -1.04
N ARG A 371 9.76 8.64 -0.94
CA ARG A 371 10.71 8.46 0.15
C ARG A 371 10.18 9.03 1.46
N TRP A 372 9.74 10.29 1.42
CA TRP A 372 9.37 11.09 2.60
C TRP A 372 8.11 10.56 3.29
N ASN A 373 7.15 10.05 2.52
CA ASN A 373 5.98 9.35 3.07
C ASN A 373 5.70 8.08 2.25
N THR A 374 6.27 6.99 2.71
CA THR A 374 6.12 5.68 2.08
C THR A 374 4.68 5.18 2.21
N PRO A 375 3.92 4.97 1.11
CA PRO A 375 2.50 4.65 1.17
C PRO A 375 2.15 3.38 1.96
N VAL A 376 3.07 2.42 2.01
CA VAL A 376 2.92 1.16 2.75
C VAL A 376 4.18 0.95 3.60
N PRO A 377 4.27 1.57 4.80
CA PRO A 377 5.50 1.69 5.57
C PRO A 377 6.15 0.35 5.95
N LEU A 378 5.38 -0.67 6.26
CA LEU A 378 5.86 -2.01 6.61
C LEU A 378 5.77 -3.02 5.44
N GLY A 379 5.37 -2.54 4.25
CA GLY A 379 5.09 -3.44 3.14
C GLY A 379 3.99 -4.45 3.47
N LEU A 380 3.92 -5.51 2.67
CA LEU A 380 3.02 -6.62 2.95
C LEU A 380 3.85 -7.81 3.45
N PRO A 381 3.47 -8.46 4.57
CA PRO A 381 4.29 -9.47 5.21
C PRO A 381 4.57 -10.66 4.27
N HIS A 382 5.82 -11.08 4.23
CA HIS A 382 6.28 -12.30 3.58
C HIS A 382 6.31 -13.46 4.57
N TYR A 383 6.47 -14.67 4.08
CA TYR A 383 6.50 -15.87 4.91
C TYR A 383 7.54 -16.86 4.42
N LEU A 384 8.41 -17.29 5.34
CA LEU A 384 9.47 -18.25 5.09
C LEU A 384 8.90 -19.68 5.14
N THR A 385 9.05 -20.43 4.06
CA THR A 385 8.49 -21.78 3.92
C THR A 385 9.43 -22.90 4.36
N GLU A 386 10.74 -22.62 4.43
CA GLU A 386 11.80 -23.58 4.78
C GLU A 386 12.76 -22.93 5.77
N ASP A 387 13.53 -23.75 6.52
CA ASP A 387 14.60 -23.22 7.38
C ASP A 387 15.69 -22.58 6.53
N ASP A 388 16.22 -21.44 6.95
CA ASP A 388 17.30 -20.73 6.25
C ASP A 388 18.42 -20.29 7.21
N GLN A 389 19.56 -19.93 6.63
CA GLN A 389 20.70 -19.37 7.34
C GLN A 389 21.16 -18.09 6.64
N TYR A 390 21.25 -17.00 7.39
CA TYR A 390 21.71 -15.72 6.87
C TYR A 390 22.63 -15.02 7.88
N GLU A 391 23.81 -14.60 7.42
CA GLU A 391 24.83 -13.92 8.24
C GLU A 391 25.17 -14.66 9.57
N GLY A 392 25.18 -16.00 9.52
CA GLY A 392 25.49 -16.83 10.68
C GLY A 392 24.31 -17.14 11.61
N TYR A 393 23.14 -16.52 11.38
CA TYR A 393 21.92 -16.77 12.14
C TYR A 393 21.08 -17.86 11.49
N HIS A 394 20.36 -18.60 12.33
CA HIS A 394 19.30 -19.51 11.89
C HIS A 394 17.96 -18.76 11.83
N ILE A 395 17.28 -18.86 10.69
CA ILE A 395 15.93 -18.34 10.50
C ILE A 395 14.99 -19.53 10.34
N PRO A 396 14.17 -19.83 11.36
CA PRO A 396 13.28 -21.00 11.31
C PRO A 396 12.20 -20.83 10.24
N ARG A 397 11.83 -21.94 9.59
CA ARG A 397 10.62 -21.98 8.76
C ARG A 397 9.40 -21.49 9.53
N ASN A 398 8.37 -21.07 8.82
CA ASN A 398 7.17 -20.50 9.40
C ASN A 398 7.43 -19.17 10.16
N THR A 399 8.46 -18.44 9.75
CA THR A 399 8.73 -17.08 10.21
C THR A 399 8.09 -16.09 9.25
N THR A 400 7.30 -15.17 9.78
CA THR A 400 6.82 -14.00 9.03
C THR A 400 7.97 -13.04 8.83
N VAL A 401 8.08 -12.44 7.65
CA VAL A 401 9.15 -11.50 7.32
C VAL A 401 8.53 -10.16 6.94
N VAL A 402 8.84 -9.14 7.72
CA VAL A 402 8.35 -7.76 7.55
C VAL A 402 9.50 -6.89 7.05
N ALA A 403 9.37 -6.33 5.87
CA ALA A 403 10.30 -5.34 5.37
C ALA A 403 9.84 -3.94 5.83
N ASN A 404 10.59 -3.32 6.73
CA ASN A 404 10.32 -1.96 7.19
C ASN A 404 10.78 -0.96 6.12
N LEU A 405 9.92 -0.76 5.11
CA LEU A 405 10.21 0.12 3.97
C LEU A 405 10.42 1.56 4.42
N TRP A 406 9.66 2.00 5.42
CA TRP A 406 9.81 3.33 6.00
C TRP A 406 11.20 3.52 6.64
N SER A 407 11.68 2.54 7.41
CA SER A 407 13.04 2.60 7.98
C SER A 407 14.11 2.68 6.88
N MET A 408 13.91 1.96 5.78
CA MET A 408 14.84 1.94 4.66
C MET A 408 14.86 3.27 3.89
N THR A 409 13.72 3.93 3.73
CA THR A 409 13.61 5.25 3.08
C THR A 409 14.03 6.41 4.00
N HIS A 410 14.15 6.14 5.32
CA HIS A 410 14.61 7.08 6.34
C HIS A 410 15.96 6.69 6.95
N ASP A 411 16.73 5.87 6.26
CA ASP A 411 18.06 5.46 6.74
C ASP A 411 19.06 6.63 6.56
N GLU A 412 19.57 7.13 7.66
CA GLU A 412 20.55 8.22 7.71
C GLU A 412 21.87 7.87 6.99
N ARG A 413 22.15 6.56 6.79
CA ARG A 413 23.31 6.07 6.03
C ARG A 413 23.14 6.24 4.51
N ALA A 414 21.91 6.34 4.04
CA ALA A 414 21.55 6.46 2.63
C ALA A 414 21.06 7.87 2.25
N TYR A 415 20.36 8.53 3.17
CA TYR A 415 19.71 9.82 2.94
C TYR A 415 20.07 10.80 4.06
N ASP A 416 20.79 11.85 3.72
CA ASP A 416 21.12 12.92 4.66
C ASP A 416 19.85 13.65 5.13
N ASN A 417 19.69 13.88 6.44
CA ASN A 417 18.52 14.52 7.03
C ASN A 417 17.20 13.95 6.48
N PRO A 418 16.91 12.66 6.71
CA PRO A 418 15.83 11.95 6.04
C PRO A 418 14.43 12.49 6.36
N ASP A 419 14.26 13.19 7.47
CA ASP A 419 12.98 13.79 7.86
C ASP A 419 12.68 15.08 7.07
N THR A 420 13.68 15.64 6.38
CA THR A 420 13.52 16.83 5.54
C THR A 420 13.17 16.44 4.11
N PHE A 421 12.14 17.08 3.53
CA PHE A 421 11.79 16.95 2.12
C PHE A 421 12.80 17.74 1.26
N SER A 422 13.62 17.04 0.47
CA SER A 422 14.66 17.63 -0.39
C SER A 422 14.83 16.83 -1.68
N PRO A 423 14.15 17.21 -2.76
CA PRO A 423 14.29 16.55 -4.07
C PRO A 423 15.71 16.61 -4.64
N GLU A 424 16.48 17.63 -4.26
CA GLU A 424 17.85 17.89 -4.70
C GLU A 424 18.78 16.70 -4.44
N ARG A 425 18.49 15.88 -3.43
CA ARG A 425 19.25 14.65 -3.13
C ARG A 425 19.30 13.63 -4.27
N PHE A 426 18.41 13.77 -5.26
CA PHE A 426 18.32 12.88 -6.43
C PHE A 426 18.82 13.53 -7.72
N LEU A 427 19.27 14.80 -7.69
CA LEU A 427 19.83 15.47 -8.87
C LEU A 427 21.27 15.02 -9.16
N GLU A 428 22.04 14.66 -8.13
CA GLU A 428 23.41 14.21 -8.30
C GLU A 428 23.47 12.73 -8.60
N THR A 429 24.07 12.40 -9.73
CA THR A 429 24.35 11.03 -10.14
C THR A 429 25.49 10.45 -9.31
N HIS A 430 25.19 9.58 -8.37
CA HIS A 430 26.20 8.87 -7.57
C HIS A 430 26.37 7.43 -8.05
N ALA A 431 27.55 6.87 -7.84
CA ALA A 431 27.94 5.51 -8.25
C ALA A 431 27.10 4.35 -7.67
N ASN A 432 26.04 4.63 -6.89
CA ASN A 432 25.12 3.67 -6.29
C ASN A 432 23.64 4.12 -6.45
N GLU A 433 23.27 4.71 -7.58
CA GLU A 433 21.92 5.23 -7.85
C GLU A 433 20.80 4.21 -7.59
N ASP A 434 21.00 2.96 -8.02
CA ASP A 434 20.00 1.90 -7.84
C ASP A 434 19.68 1.59 -6.36
N LEU A 435 20.60 1.86 -5.44
CA LEU A 435 20.39 1.64 -4.02
C LEU A 435 19.66 2.81 -3.35
N LYS A 436 19.77 4.01 -3.93
CA LYS A 436 19.19 5.25 -3.40
C LYS A 436 17.86 5.62 -4.04
N ASP A 437 17.48 5.04 -5.18
CA ASP A 437 16.16 5.29 -5.77
C ASP A 437 15.06 4.65 -4.90
N PRO A 438 14.19 5.46 -4.25
CA PRO A 438 13.15 4.95 -3.36
C PRO A 438 12.14 4.04 -4.07
N ARG A 439 12.01 4.12 -5.40
CA ARG A 439 11.17 3.22 -6.20
C ARG A 439 11.62 1.76 -6.10
N ASN A 440 12.91 1.52 -5.84
CA ASN A 440 13.47 0.19 -5.61
C ASN A 440 13.21 -0.34 -4.19
N ILE A 441 12.53 0.47 -3.35
CA ILE A 441 12.14 0.12 -1.97
C ILE A 441 10.62 0.07 -1.86
N VAL A 442 9.93 1.17 -2.18
CA VAL A 442 8.49 1.35 -1.89
C VAL A 442 7.59 0.42 -2.69
N PHE A 443 8.01 -0.04 -3.86
CA PHE A 443 7.27 -1.01 -4.66
C PHE A 443 7.53 -2.48 -4.24
N GLY A 444 8.28 -2.71 -3.16
CA GLY A 444 8.58 -4.04 -2.63
C GLY A 444 9.68 -4.76 -3.41
N TYR A 445 9.79 -6.07 -3.18
CA TYR A 445 10.94 -6.87 -3.58
C TYR A 445 10.55 -8.18 -4.30
N GLY A 446 11.43 -8.63 -5.18
CA GLY A 446 11.47 -9.95 -5.76
C GLY A 446 10.19 -10.39 -6.46
N ARG A 447 9.77 -11.60 -6.18
CA ARG A 447 8.60 -12.22 -6.82
C ARG A 447 7.26 -11.62 -6.39
N ARG A 448 7.29 -10.66 -5.44
CA ARG A 448 6.15 -9.89 -4.95
C ARG A 448 6.23 -8.40 -5.30
N LEU A 449 7.22 -8.00 -6.10
CA LEU A 449 7.34 -6.63 -6.61
C LEU A 449 6.01 -6.14 -7.20
N CYS A 450 5.62 -4.90 -6.92
CA CYS A 450 4.35 -4.33 -7.36
C CYS A 450 4.18 -4.44 -8.89
N PRO A 451 3.12 -5.10 -9.38
CA PRO A 451 2.89 -5.24 -10.81
C PRO A 451 2.40 -3.95 -11.47
N GLY A 452 1.73 -3.08 -10.69
CA GLY A 452 1.20 -1.79 -11.16
C GLY A 452 2.19 -0.63 -11.08
N ARG A 453 3.47 -0.89 -10.71
CA ARG A 453 4.44 0.19 -10.47
C ARG A 453 4.62 1.14 -11.66
N LEU A 454 4.63 0.61 -12.89
CA LEU A 454 4.82 1.45 -14.08
C LEU A 454 3.59 2.32 -14.34
N PHE A 455 2.40 1.76 -14.21
CA PHE A 455 1.14 2.49 -14.37
C PHE A 455 0.99 3.60 -13.31
N GLY A 456 1.24 3.27 -12.04
CA GLY A 456 1.17 4.24 -10.95
C GLY A 456 2.22 5.35 -11.08
N ASP A 457 3.47 5.00 -11.38
CA ASP A 457 4.57 5.96 -11.51
C ASP A 457 4.36 6.94 -12.68
N THR A 458 3.86 6.45 -13.83
CA THR A 458 3.53 7.32 -14.98
C THR A 458 2.33 8.21 -14.70
N SER A 459 1.27 7.69 -14.06
CA SER A 459 0.09 8.49 -13.70
C SER A 459 0.44 9.62 -12.74
N LEU A 460 1.24 9.32 -11.71
CA LEU A 460 1.68 10.29 -10.72
C LEU A 460 2.61 11.33 -11.31
N PHE A 461 3.54 10.92 -12.18
CA PHE A 461 4.41 11.86 -12.89
C PHE A 461 3.60 12.85 -13.72
N LEU A 462 2.67 12.38 -14.55
CA LEU A 462 1.80 13.24 -15.38
C LEU A 462 0.96 14.20 -14.53
N ALA A 463 0.36 13.71 -13.44
CA ALA A 463 -0.42 14.55 -12.54
C ALA A 463 0.45 15.64 -11.89
N MET A 464 1.60 15.28 -11.31
CA MET A 464 2.49 16.24 -10.62
C MET A 464 3.07 17.28 -11.59
N ALA A 465 3.54 16.84 -12.77
CA ALA A 465 4.07 17.73 -13.80
C ALA A 465 2.99 18.70 -14.30
N SER A 466 1.77 18.21 -14.53
CA SER A 466 0.65 19.03 -15.02
C SER A 466 0.13 19.99 -13.94
N VAL A 467 0.12 19.58 -12.66
CA VAL A 467 -0.18 20.47 -11.53
C VAL A 467 0.86 21.59 -11.46
N ALA A 468 2.15 21.29 -11.57
CA ALA A 468 3.20 22.31 -11.58
C ALA A 468 3.10 23.26 -12.78
N ALA A 469 2.67 22.76 -13.94
CA ALA A 469 2.44 23.56 -15.15
C ALA A 469 1.30 24.57 -15.00
N THR A 470 0.25 24.25 -14.24
CA THR A 470 -1.04 24.95 -14.34
C THR A 470 -1.51 25.60 -13.04
N LEU A 471 -1.02 25.17 -11.90
CA LEU A 471 -1.53 25.58 -10.59
C LEU A 471 -0.45 26.21 -9.72
N ASN A 472 -0.85 27.11 -8.83
CA ASN A 472 -0.08 27.54 -7.66
C ASN A 472 -0.62 26.81 -6.43
N ILE A 473 0.27 26.37 -5.56
CA ILE A 473 -0.04 25.74 -4.28
C ILE A 473 0.58 26.55 -3.15
N GLY A 474 -0.18 26.81 -2.10
CA GLY A 474 0.29 27.55 -0.93
C GLY A 474 -0.49 27.18 0.33
N LYS A 475 -0.11 27.78 1.45
CA LYS A 475 -0.83 27.62 2.72
C LYS A 475 -2.21 28.24 2.64
N ALA A 476 -3.21 27.55 3.15
CA ALA A 476 -4.52 28.13 3.35
C ALA A 476 -4.44 29.30 4.33
N GLN A 477 -5.35 30.27 4.18
CA GLN A 477 -5.49 31.40 5.08
C GLN A 477 -6.91 31.36 5.66
N ASP A 478 -7.04 31.58 6.95
CA ASP A 478 -8.33 31.73 7.61
C ASP A 478 -9.01 33.07 7.23
N ALA A 479 -10.22 33.30 7.74
CA ALA A 479 -10.98 34.51 7.49
C ALA A 479 -10.29 35.80 7.98
N THR A 480 -9.25 35.70 8.82
CA THR A 480 -8.45 36.83 9.33
C THR A 480 -7.17 37.03 8.52
N GLY A 481 -6.89 36.19 7.52
CA GLY A 481 -5.66 36.21 6.74
C GLY A 481 -4.46 35.56 7.44
N LEU A 482 -4.67 34.95 8.61
CA LEU A 482 -3.64 34.16 9.29
C LEU A 482 -3.48 32.81 8.57
N ARG A 483 -2.23 32.37 8.48
CA ARG A 483 -1.91 31.06 7.88
C ARG A 483 -2.31 29.96 8.86
N GLU A 484 -3.10 28.99 8.39
CA GLU A 484 -3.43 27.82 9.17
C GLU A 484 -2.18 27.01 9.51
N SER A 485 -2.18 26.39 10.69
CA SER A 485 -1.15 25.44 11.07
C SER A 485 -1.30 24.17 10.23
N LEU A 486 -0.21 23.73 9.61
CA LEU A 486 -0.17 22.49 8.86
C LEU A 486 0.45 21.38 9.70
N PRO A 487 0.05 20.12 9.52
CA PRO A 487 0.76 19.01 10.13
C PRO A 487 2.18 18.92 9.56
N ASP A 488 3.13 18.55 10.42
CA ASP A 488 4.52 18.34 9.99
C ASP A 488 4.68 17.12 9.09
N SER A 489 3.71 16.21 9.11
CA SER A 489 3.69 14.99 8.30
C SER A 489 2.27 14.44 8.10
N TYR A 490 2.07 13.67 7.03
CA TYR A 490 0.89 12.86 6.76
C TYR A 490 0.77 11.70 7.81
N PRO A 491 -0.45 11.18 8.24
CA PRO A 491 -1.71 11.28 7.47
C PRO A 491 -2.73 12.32 7.96
N ALA A 492 -2.38 13.29 8.80
CA ALA A 492 -3.37 14.26 9.27
C ALA A 492 -4.07 15.01 8.13
N ASP A 493 -5.31 15.42 8.36
CA ASP A 493 -6.04 16.27 7.42
C ASP A 493 -5.45 17.69 7.43
N TYR A 494 -5.40 18.31 6.27
CA TYR A 494 -4.87 19.66 6.10
C TYR A 494 -5.61 20.36 4.96
N GLU A 495 -5.55 21.69 4.97
CA GLU A 495 -6.02 22.55 3.90
C GLU A 495 -4.85 23.23 3.18
N CYS A 496 -5.03 23.48 1.89
CA CYS A 496 -4.06 24.25 1.11
C CYS A 496 -4.80 25.19 0.14
N SER A 497 -4.13 26.29 -0.21
CA SER A 497 -4.62 27.20 -1.25
C SER A 497 -4.17 26.67 -2.60
N ILE A 498 -5.12 26.53 -3.53
CA ILE A 498 -4.86 26.12 -4.90
C ILE A 498 -5.48 27.16 -5.82
N THR A 499 -4.71 27.71 -6.75
CA THR A 499 -5.18 28.69 -7.73
C THR A 499 -4.55 28.46 -9.10
N PRO A 500 -5.23 28.75 -10.20
CA PRO A 500 -4.61 28.72 -11.53
C PRO A 500 -3.40 29.67 -11.61
N ARG A 501 -2.33 29.27 -12.32
CA ARG A 501 -1.18 30.13 -12.59
C ARG A 501 -1.54 31.32 -13.49
N SER A 502 -2.45 31.11 -14.44
CA SER A 502 -2.94 32.11 -15.36
C SER A 502 -4.27 31.69 -16.01
N THR A 503 -4.96 32.62 -16.64
CA THR A 503 -6.12 32.29 -17.48
C THR A 503 -5.75 31.41 -18.68
N ALA A 504 -4.56 31.61 -19.26
CA ALA A 504 -4.03 30.77 -20.32
C ALA A 504 -3.87 29.30 -19.88
N ALA A 505 -3.47 29.05 -18.63
CA ALA A 505 -3.36 27.70 -18.10
C ALA A 505 -4.73 26.97 -18.09
N ILE A 506 -5.82 27.69 -17.77
CA ILE A 506 -7.18 27.13 -17.82
C ILE A 506 -7.54 26.74 -19.25
N SER A 507 -7.28 27.62 -20.22
CA SER A 507 -7.56 27.37 -21.64
C SER A 507 -6.80 26.16 -22.17
N VAL A 508 -5.50 26.06 -21.87
CA VAL A 508 -4.66 24.93 -22.29
C VAL A 508 -5.19 23.60 -21.76
N VAL A 509 -5.64 23.54 -20.50
CA VAL A 509 -6.22 22.33 -19.94
C VAL A 509 -7.53 21.97 -20.64
N ALA A 510 -8.42 22.94 -20.85
CA ALA A 510 -9.72 22.73 -21.51
C ALA A 510 -9.55 22.27 -22.97
N GLU A 511 -8.68 22.93 -23.74
CA GLU A 511 -8.38 22.56 -25.14
C GLU A 511 -7.74 21.16 -25.23
N THR A 512 -6.83 20.84 -24.32
CA THR A 512 -6.22 19.50 -24.24
C THR A 512 -7.28 18.44 -23.98
N LEU A 513 -8.20 18.69 -23.03
CA LEU A 513 -9.29 17.76 -22.72
C LEU A 513 -10.20 17.56 -23.94
N ALA A 514 -10.63 18.65 -24.59
CA ALA A 514 -11.48 18.59 -25.79
C ALA A 514 -10.82 17.78 -26.92
N SER A 515 -9.51 17.97 -27.13
CA SER A 515 -8.75 17.20 -28.12
C SER A 515 -8.71 15.71 -27.80
N LEU A 516 -8.51 15.34 -26.51
CA LEU A 516 -8.48 13.94 -26.06
C LEU A 516 -9.85 13.26 -26.08
N GLU A 517 -10.93 14.02 -26.02
CA GLU A 517 -12.30 13.49 -26.14
C GLU A 517 -12.78 13.32 -27.58
N SER A 518 -12.16 14.04 -28.52
CA SER A 518 -12.48 13.94 -29.96
C SER A 518 -11.66 12.87 -30.68
N SER A 519 -10.60 12.34 -30.07
CA SER A 519 -9.72 11.28 -30.61
C SER A 519 -10.17 9.90 -30.14
#